data_1a7c212649d8b4226d20bb03dbb88d46
#
_entry.id   1a7c212649d8b4226d20bb03dbb88d46
#
_cell.length_a   1.000
_cell.length_b   1.000
_cell.length_c   1.000
_cell.angle_alpha   90.00
_cell.angle_beta   90.00
_cell.angle_gamma   90.00
#
_symmetry.space_group_name_H-M   'P 1'
#
loop_
_entity.id
_entity.type
_entity.pdbx_description
1 polymer ?
#
loop_
_entity_poly.entity_id
_entity_poly.type
_entity_poly.pdbx_seq_one_letter_code
_entity_poly.pdbx_strand_id
1 'polypeptide(L)'
;MASIRERFETTGKMRTWSFGLMGLGILAFIIGLITKGLSTDIHQQAIFWGTLLYNSVFFLLVCNASMFFICVTTLAHGGWQMVFRRVPEAISAIVPILGLITLFILLFIVFGLGHGHEHHPIYHWITPGHDKIINKKLGFLNPTFFVIWTLLSIGLWSYLGARMRKLSRQSDEAPMDLERGKKWVWNNTVSASMFTVWFGLTVASTTPWFWLMSIDTHWYSTMFSWYTFASSFVSGMALITLWVIFLKNKGYLEYTTHEHLHDLGKFMFAFSIFWTYLWFSQYMLIWYSNIPEETIYFKHRLQGAWRGIFYLNIILNFVCPLLILMKRSAKRNYAMLTFMSVLILFGHWIDFNQMVMGSISKDHMTLGWLDFGIMALFIGMIIFFVGRELAKAPLIIKNHPYLKESIIHHT
;
A
#
# COMPACT_ATOMS: atom_id res chain seq x y z
N MET A 1 12.98 36.37 13.68
CA MET A 1 12.89 35.20 12.76
C MET A 1 12.63 33.98 13.63
N ALA A 2 11.49 33.32 13.48
CA ALA A 2 11.24 32.06 14.17
C ALA A 2 12.29 31.03 13.68
N SER A 3 12.96 30.34 14.61
CA SER A 3 13.94 29.32 14.25
C SER A 3 13.26 28.21 13.45
N ILE A 4 13.73 27.96 12.23
CA ILE A 4 13.25 26.86 11.38
C ILE A 4 13.44 25.55 12.16
N ARG A 5 12.35 24.84 12.43
CA ARG A 5 12.42 23.53 13.09
C ARG A 5 12.90 22.50 12.07
N GLU A 6 14.21 22.28 12.04
CA GLU A 6 14.83 21.39 11.05
C GLU A 6 14.55 19.91 11.29
N ARG A 7 14.36 19.49 12.54
CA ARG A 7 14.15 18.08 12.90
C ARG A 7 12.80 17.88 13.56
N PHE A 8 12.17 16.77 13.22
CA PHE A 8 10.89 16.38 13.82
C PHE A 8 11.11 15.84 15.23
N GLU A 9 10.31 16.32 16.16
CA GLU A 9 10.26 15.80 17.53
C GLU A 9 8.96 15.04 17.73
N THR A 10 9.05 13.76 18.12
CA THR A 10 7.88 12.95 18.43
C THR A 10 7.22 13.45 19.71
N THR A 11 6.00 13.95 19.61
CA THR A 11 5.24 14.42 20.77
C THR A 11 4.75 13.26 21.64
N GLY A 12 4.64 13.49 22.96
CA GLY A 12 4.08 12.49 23.89
C GLY A 12 2.68 12.02 23.45
N LYS A 13 1.83 12.93 23.01
CA LYS A 13 0.48 12.60 22.49
C LYS A 13 0.54 11.64 21.30
N MET A 14 1.45 11.86 20.36
CA MET A 14 1.61 10.96 19.20
C MET A 14 2.03 9.55 19.64
N ARG A 15 2.94 9.44 20.60
CA ARG A 15 3.34 8.15 21.20
C ARG A 15 2.15 7.45 21.88
N THR A 16 1.39 8.17 22.70
CA THR A 16 0.22 7.62 23.39
C THR A 16 -0.82 7.10 22.38
N TRP A 17 -1.15 7.85 21.35
CA TRP A 17 -2.08 7.39 20.29
C TRP A 17 -1.55 6.17 19.54
N SER A 18 -0.27 6.17 19.19
CA SER A 18 0.38 5.06 18.50
C SER A 18 0.33 3.78 19.35
N PHE A 19 0.75 3.85 20.63
CA PHE A 19 0.70 2.69 21.53
C PHE A 19 -0.73 2.27 21.86
N GLY A 20 -1.67 3.21 21.98
CA GLY A 20 -3.09 2.90 22.19
C GLY A 20 -3.68 2.11 21.01
N LEU A 21 -3.43 2.55 19.78
CA LEU A 21 -3.87 1.84 18.57
C LEU A 21 -3.21 0.46 18.44
N MET A 22 -1.90 0.36 18.70
CA MET A 22 -1.20 -0.93 18.69
C MET A 22 -1.74 -1.86 19.77
N GLY A 23 -1.98 -1.37 20.99
CA GLY A 23 -2.55 -2.16 22.09
C GLY A 23 -3.95 -2.68 21.76
N LEU A 24 -4.82 -1.83 21.21
CA LEU A 24 -6.15 -2.23 20.74
C LEU A 24 -6.06 -3.31 19.65
N GLY A 25 -5.14 -3.14 18.70
CA GLY A 25 -4.95 -4.09 17.62
C GLY A 25 -4.35 -5.42 18.09
N ILE A 26 -3.42 -5.42 19.05
CA ILE A 26 -2.88 -6.64 19.66
C ILE A 26 -3.98 -7.38 20.43
N LEU A 27 -4.84 -6.66 21.16
CA LEU A 27 -5.99 -7.28 21.83
C LEU A 27 -6.95 -7.93 20.83
N ALA A 28 -7.27 -7.22 19.74
CA ALA A 28 -8.10 -7.78 18.67
C ALA A 28 -7.45 -9.01 18.04
N PHE A 29 -6.14 -8.99 17.80
CA PHE A 29 -5.40 -10.15 17.30
C PHE A 29 -5.49 -11.34 18.25
N ILE A 30 -5.24 -11.15 19.54
CA ILE A 30 -5.27 -12.23 20.55
C ILE A 30 -6.68 -12.82 20.66
N ILE A 31 -7.71 -11.96 20.77
CA ILE A 31 -9.10 -12.42 20.85
C ILE A 31 -9.48 -13.14 19.54
N GLY A 32 -9.12 -12.60 18.38
CA GLY A 32 -9.35 -13.22 17.09
C GLY A 32 -8.64 -14.56 16.92
N LEU A 33 -7.40 -14.67 17.40
CA LEU A 33 -6.62 -15.90 17.37
C LEU A 33 -7.30 -17.00 18.22
N ILE A 34 -7.73 -16.67 19.43
CA ILE A 34 -8.40 -17.62 20.33
C ILE A 34 -9.77 -18.03 19.79
N THR A 35 -10.57 -17.07 19.31
CA THR A 35 -11.96 -17.33 18.91
C THR A 35 -12.12 -17.91 17.49
N LYS A 36 -11.21 -17.54 16.58
CA LYS A 36 -11.27 -17.92 15.15
C LYS A 36 -10.02 -18.67 14.70
N GLY A 37 -8.83 -18.15 15.01
CA GLY A 37 -7.56 -18.67 14.50
C GLY A 37 -7.24 -20.09 15.00
N LEU A 38 -7.61 -20.43 16.24
CA LEU A 38 -7.46 -21.76 16.87
C LEU A 38 -8.76 -22.57 16.88
N SER A 39 -9.80 -22.13 16.18
CA SER A 39 -11.05 -22.85 16.05
C SER A 39 -10.85 -24.18 15.31
N THR A 40 -11.65 -25.19 15.65
CA THR A 40 -11.75 -26.45 14.88
C THR A 40 -12.43 -26.25 13.53
N ASP A 41 -13.20 -25.17 13.36
CA ASP A 41 -13.85 -24.81 12.11
C ASP A 41 -12.84 -24.12 11.17
N ILE A 42 -12.51 -24.82 10.09
CA ILE A 42 -11.55 -24.34 9.08
C ILE A 42 -11.99 -23.05 8.39
N HIS A 43 -13.31 -22.81 8.31
CA HIS A 43 -13.83 -21.57 7.73
C HIS A 43 -13.52 -20.36 8.64
N GLN A 44 -13.63 -20.51 9.96
CA GLN A 44 -13.25 -19.47 10.91
C GLN A 44 -11.75 -19.20 10.87
N GLN A 45 -10.93 -20.24 10.73
CA GLN A 45 -9.48 -20.06 10.52
C GLN A 45 -9.20 -19.28 9.23
N ALA A 46 -9.87 -19.61 8.13
CA ALA A 46 -9.71 -18.91 6.85
C ALA A 46 -10.10 -17.42 6.96
N ILE A 47 -11.16 -17.09 7.70
CA ILE A 47 -11.57 -15.71 7.97
C ILE A 47 -10.48 -14.97 8.75
N PHE A 48 -9.95 -15.57 9.83
CA PHE A 48 -8.91 -14.95 10.65
C PHE A 48 -7.64 -14.66 9.85
N TRP A 49 -7.11 -15.66 9.14
CA TRP A 49 -5.87 -15.52 8.38
C TRP A 49 -6.06 -14.67 7.13
N GLY A 50 -7.24 -14.71 6.51
CA GLY A 50 -7.61 -13.81 5.41
C GLY A 50 -7.66 -12.35 5.85
N THR A 51 -8.19 -12.07 7.06
CA THR A 51 -8.19 -10.71 7.64
C THR A 51 -6.76 -10.20 7.86
N LEU A 52 -5.86 -11.04 8.37
CA LEU A 52 -4.45 -10.68 8.53
C LEU A 52 -3.77 -10.46 7.17
N LEU A 53 -4.07 -11.32 6.20
CA LEU A 53 -3.49 -11.26 4.85
C LEU A 53 -3.79 -9.93 4.17
N TYR A 54 -5.07 -9.58 3.97
CA TYR A 54 -5.38 -8.35 3.23
C TYR A 54 -4.91 -7.09 3.94
N ASN A 55 -5.00 -7.04 5.29
CA ASN A 55 -4.47 -5.90 6.05
C ASN A 55 -2.96 -5.76 5.88
N SER A 56 -2.20 -6.84 6.06
CA SER A 56 -0.74 -6.78 5.95
C SER A 56 -0.28 -6.40 4.55
N VAL A 57 -0.90 -6.98 3.51
CA VAL A 57 -0.58 -6.67 2.12
C VAL A 57 -0.94 -5.24 1.77
N PHE A 58 -2.13 -4.75 2.17
CA PHE A 58 -2.53 -3.37 1.92
C PHE A 58 -1.52 -2.37 2.48
N PHE A 59 -1.23 -2.42 3.78
CA PHE A 59 -0.33 -1.47 4.41
C PHE A 59 1.12 -1.60 3.92
N LEU A 60 1.58 -2.82 3.61
CA LEU A 60 2.88 -3.03 2.99
C LEU A 60 2.97 -2.35 1.63
N LEU A 61 2.00 -2.57 0.75
CA LEU A 61 2.02 -2.01 -0.60
C LEU A 61 1.85 -0.49 -0.61
N VAL A 62 1.00 0.06 0.26
CA VAL A 62 0.83 1.52 0.46
C VAL A 62 2.15 2.17 0.88
N CYS A 63 2.86 1.59 1.85
CA CYS A 63 4.16 2.12 2.28
C CYS A 63 5.24 1.95 1.21
N ASN A 64 5.21 0.85 0.45
CA ASN A 64 6.15 0.60 -0.65
C ASN A 64 5.91 1.55 -1.84
N ALA A 65 4.65 1.90 -2.11
CA ALA A 65 4.27 2.89 -3.13
C ALA A 65 4.88 4.29 -2.86
N SER A 66 5.14 4.63 -1.60
CA SER A 66 5.83 5.88 -1.25
C SER A 66 7.28 5.93 -1.77
N MET A 67 8.00 4.80 -1.76
CA MET A 67 9.33 4.72 -2.39
C MET A 67 9.23 4.73 -3.92
N PHE A 68 8.23 4.06 -4.47
CA PHE A 68 7.97 4.11 -5.92
C PHE A 68 7.74 5.54 -6.40
N PHE A 69 6.96 6.35 -5.67
CA PHE A 69 6.78 7.78 -5.96
C PHE A 69 8.11 8.54 -6.03
N ILE A 70 9.01 8.32 -5.06
CA ILE A 70 10.35 8.94 -5.07
C ILE A 70 11.15 8.49 -6.31
N CYS A 71 11.12 7.21 -6.64
CA CYS A 71 11.90 6.67 -7.74
C CYS A 71 11.38 7.20 -9.09
N VAL A 72 10.08 7.20 -9.33
CA VAL A 72 9.49 7.71 -10.58
C VAL A 72 9.75 9.20 -10.74
N THR A 73 9.57 10.01 -9.70
CA THR A 73 9.86 11.45 -9.75
C THR A 73 11.36 11.73 -9.92
N THR A 74 12.24 10.88 -9.39
CA THR A 74 13.68 10.96 -9.63
C THR A 74 14.02 10.69 -11.10
N LEU A 75 13.41 9.67 -11.71
CA LEU A 75 13.60 9.32 -13.13
C LEU A 75 13.03 10.39 -14.06
N ALA A 76 11.92 11.02 -13.68
CA ALA A 76 11.33 12.15 -14.40
C ALA A 76 12.08 13.47 -14.18
N HIS A 77 13.18 13.48 -13.43
CA HIS A 77 13.90 14.69 -13.01
C HIS A 77 13.01 15.75 -12.34
N GLY A 78 11.91 15.30 -11.66
CA GLY A 78 10.96 16.18 -10.99
C GLY A 78 11.50 16.76 -9.69
N GLY A 79 11.82 18.04 -9.67
CA GLY A 79 12.36 18.75 -8.51
C GLY A 79 11.32 19.16 -7.47
N TRP A 80 10.04 19.30 -7.87
CA TRP A 80 8.99 19.91 -7.05
C TRP A 80 8.77 19.26 -5.66
N GLN A 81 9.02 17.96 -5.53
CA GLN A 81 8.79 17.21 -4.28
C GLN A 81 9.90 17.35 -3.24
N MET A 82 11.01 18.04 -3.54
CA MET A 82 12.20 18.03 -2.69
C MET A 82 11.98 18.65 -1.31
N VAL A 83 11.05 19.59 -1.19
CA VAL A 83 10.71 20.24 0.09
C VAL A 83 10.02 19.31 1.10
N PHE A 84 9.44 18.19 0.65
CA PHE A 84 8.81 17.20 1.53
C PHE A 84 9.28 15.75 1.27
N ARG A 85 10.34 15.55 0.48
CA ARG A 85 10.85 14.21 0.10
C ARG A 85 11.15 13.30 1.30
N ARG A 86 11.52 13.86 2.45
CA ARG A 86 11.75 13.09 3.68
C ARG A 86 10.51 12.37 4.20
N VAL A 87 9.31 12.84 3.85
CA VAL A 87 8.06 12.21 4.26
C VAL A 87 7.87 10.85 3.58
N PRO A 88 7.85 10.73 2.24
CA PRO A 88 7.76 9.41 1.61
C PRO A 88 8.97 8.51 1.90
N GLU A 89 10.18 9.06 2.11
CA GLU A 89 11.34 8.28 2.57
C GLU A 89 11.09 7.64 3.94
N ALA A 90 10.53 8.38 4.90
CA ALA A 90 10.21 7.87 6.22
C ALA A 90 9.08 6.84 6.20
N ILE A 91 8.05 7.04 5.36
CA ILE A 91 6.97 6.06 5.17
C ILE A 91 7.54 4.75 4.61
N SER A 92 8.41 4.83 3.61
CA SER A 92 9.03 3.63 3.01
C SER A 92 9.98 2.88 3.95
N ALA A 93 10.44 3.51 5.02
CA ALA A 93 11.39 2.89 5.96
C ALA A 93 10.76 1.75 6.78
N ILE A 94 9.43 1.71 6.88
CA ILE A 94 8.70 0.63 7.57
C ILE A 94 8.53 -0.63 6.70
N VAL A 95 8.77 -0.56 5.39
CA VAL A 95 8.57 -1.68 4.44
C VAL A 95 9.26 -2.98 4.89
N PRO A 96 10.52 -3.00 5.39
CA PRO A 96 11.13 -4.24 5.89
C PRO A 96 10.35 -4.89 7.04
N ILE A 97 9.81 -4.09 7.95
CA ILE A 97 9.06 -4.57 9.12
C ILE A 97 7.70 -5.13 8.69
N LEU A 98 6.96 -4.37 7.88
CA LEU A 98 5.68 -4.83 7.32
C LEU A 98 5.88 -6.06 6.41
N GLY A 99 6.96 -6.07 5.64
CA GLY A 99 7.34 -7.21 4.81
C GLY A 99 7.60 -8.49 5.61
N LEU A 100 8.31 -8.40 6.73
CA LEU A 100 8.52 -9.55 7.62
C LEU A 100 7.20 -10.05 8.23
N ILE A 101 6.31 -9.16 8.63
CA ILE A 101 4.98 -9.52 9.15
C ILE A 101 4.17 -10.22 8.05
N THR A 102 4.12 -9.65 6.85
CA THR A 102 3.41 -10.24 5.70
C THR A 102 4.01 -11.59 5.31
N LEU A 103 5.34 -11.71 5.29
CA LEU A 103 6.03 -12.98 5.04
C LEU A 103 5.62 -14.05 6.05
N PHE A 104 5.62 -13.71 7.34
CA PHE A 104 5.21 -14.65 8.40
C PHE A 104 3.76 -15.11 8.20
N ILE A 105 2.83 -14.19 7.89
CA ILE A 105 1.42 -14.51 7.63
C ILE A 105 1.30 -15.44 6.42
N LEU A 106 1.99 -15.13 5.32
CA LEU A 106 1.97 -15.94 4.09
C LEU A 106 2.57 -17.33 4.31
N LEU A 107 3.68 -17.43 5.02
CA LEU A 107 4.29 -18.73 5.35
C LEU A 107 3.37 -19.57 6.24
N PHE A 108 2.72 -18.95 7.23
CA PHE A 108 1.77 -19.67 8.07
C PHE A 108 0.53 -20.13 7.27
N ILE A 109 0.02 -19.29 6.37
CA ILE A 109 -1.08 -19.71 5.49
C ILE A 109 -0.66 -20.92 4.65
N VAL A 110 0.52 -20.89 4.03
CA VAL A 110 0.96 -21.96 3.12
C VAL A 110 1.31 -23.26 3.84
N PHE A 111 1.95 -23.18 4.99
CA PHE A 111 2.47 -24.36 5.70
C PHE A 111 1.76 -24.70 7.01
N GLY A 112 1.03 -23.78 7.61
CA GLY A 112 0.39 -23.95 8.91
C GLY A 112 -1.09 -24.27 8.86
N LEU A 113 -1.76 -23.99 7.72
CA LEU A 113 -3.19 -24.22 7.57
C LEU A 113 -3.48 -25.48 6.74
N GLY A 114 -4.67 -26.05 6.95
CA GLY A 114 -5.21 -27.11 6.08
C GLY A 114 -4.65 -28.51 6.35
N HIS A 115 -3.83 -28.71 7.37
CA HIS A 115 -3.34 -30.06 7.71
C HIS A 115 -4.50 -31.00 8.08
N GLY A 116 -4.61 -32.12 7.36
CA GLY A 116 -5.65 -33.12 7.57
C GLY A 116 -6.98 -32.83 6.86
N HIS A 117 -7.09 -31.76 6.09
CA HIS A 117 -8.27 -31.44 5.29
C HIS A 117 -8.04 -31.75 3.81
N GLU A 118 -9.11 -32.15 3.11
CA GLU A 118 -9.07 -32.52 1.70
C GLU A 118 -8.71 -31.31 0.80
N HIS A 119 -9.14 -30.08 1.21
CA HIS A 119 -8.86 -28.84 0.50
C HIS A 119 -8.24 -27.79 1.44
N HIS A 120 -7.23 -27.07 0.93
CA HIS A 120 -6.63 -25.96 1.64
C HIS A 120 -7.61 -24.77 1.72
N PRO A 121 -7.83 -24.14 2.91
CA PRO A 121 -8.92 -23.20 3.14
C PRO A 121 -8.79 -21.85 2.40
N ILE A 122 -7.57 -21.43 2.04
CA ILE A 122 -7.29 -20.15 1.38
C ILE A 122 -6.70 -20.40 -0.02
N TYR A 123 -5.63 -21.18 -0.12
CA TYR A 123 -4.93 -21.42 -1.38
C TYR A 123 -5.19 -22.84 -1.90
N HIS A 124 -6.27 -23.06 -2.63
CA HIS A 124 -6.67 -24.38 -3.13
C HIS A 124 -5.61 -25.06 -4.02
N TRP A 125 -4.67 -24.29 -4.59
CA TRP A 125 -3.57 -24.85 -5.39
C TRP A 125 -2.52 -25.62 -4.54
N ILE A 126 -2.53 -25.53 -3.22
CA ILE A 126 -1.64 -26.30 -2.34
C ILE A 126 -2.08 -27.76 -2.29
N THR A 127 -3.38 -28.02 -2.35
CA THR A 127 -3.98 -29.37 -2.36
C THR A 127 -4.82 -29.57 -3.61
N PRO A 128 -4.20 -29.70 -4.80
CA PRO A 128 -4.90 -29.66 -6.10
C PRO A 128 -5.77 -30.88 -6.35
N GLY A 129 -5.58 -32.00 -5.66
CA GLY A 129 -6.33 -33.22 -5.86
C GLY A 129 -6.31 -33.69 -7.34
N HIS A 130 -7.46 -34.04 -7.87
CA HIS A 130 -7.64 -34.48 -9.27
C HIS A 130 -8.02 -33.33 -10.23
N ASP A 131 -7.96 -32.07 -9.79
CA ASP A 131 -8.31 -30.91 -10.62
C ASP A 131 -7.28 -30.68 -11.74
N LYS A 132 -7.70 -30.95 -12.98
CA LYS A 132 -6.84 -30.82 -14.16
C LYS A 132 -6.38 -29.39 -14.44
N ILE A 133 -7.20 -28.38 -14.07
CA ILE A 133 -6.90 -26.96 -14.32
C ILE A 133 -5.82 -26.51 -13.34
N ILE A 134 -5.97 -26.83 -12.06
CA ILE A 134 -5.01 -26.50 -11.02
C ILE A 134 -3.68 -27.21 -11.29
N ASN A 135 -3.72 -28.50 -11.62
CA ASN A 135 -2.52 -29.30 -11.91
C ASN A 135 -1.68 -28.71 -13.05
N LYS A 136 -2.30 -28.09 -14.07
CA LYS A 136 -1.56 -27.38 -15.13
C LYS A 136 -0.87 -26.08 -14.64
N LYS A 137 -1.33 -25.48 -13.55
CA LYS A 137 -0.77 -24.25 -12.98
C LYS A 137 0.36 -24.53 -11.99
N LEU A 138 0.59 -25.75 -11.55
CA LEU A 138 1.59 -26.10 -10.52
C LEU A 138 3.04 -25.76 -10.91
N GLY A 139 3.35 -25.60 -12.18
CA GLY A 139 4.65 -25.08 -12.61
C GLY A 139 4.93 -23.67 -12.10
N PHE A 140 3.88 -22.87 -11.92
CA PHE A 140 3.95 -21.51 -11.43
C PHE A 140 3.42 -21.40 -9.99
N LEU A 141 2.25 -21.98 -9.69
CA LEU A 141 1.63 -21.96 -8.35
C LEU A 141 2.09 -23.18 -7.55
N ASN A 142 3.25 -23.10 -6.95
CA ASN A 142 3.76 -24.11 -6.01
C ASN A 142 4.39 -23.45 -4.78
N PRO A 143 4.41 -24.14 -3.62
CA PRO A 143 4.89 -23.55 -2.36
C PRO A 143 6.34 -23.06 -2.45
N THR A 144 7.21 -23.80 -3.11
CA THR A 144 8.65 -23.46 -3.22
C THR A 144 8.84 -22.14 -3.99
N PHE A 145 8.23 -22.02 -5.18
CA PHE A 145 8.35 -20.82 -5.99
C PHE A 145 7.66 -19.63 -5.31
N PHE A 146 6.50 -19.85 -4.68
CA PHE A 146 5.79 -18.84 -3.91
C PHE A 146 6.66 -18.23 -2.81
N VAL A 147 7.35 -19.08 -2.01
CA VAL A 147 8.21 -18.62 -0.92
C VAL A 147 9.44 -17.89 -1.45
N ILE A 148 10.14 -18.45 -2.43
CA ILE A 148 11.33 -17.84 -3.03
C ILE A 148 10.96 -16.46 -3.60
N TRP A 149 9.87 -16.37 -4.36
CA TRP A 149 9.44 -15.12 -4.98
C TRP A 149 9.01 -14.06 -3.94
N THR A 150 8.34 -14.49 -2.88
CA THR A 150 7.96 -13.61 -1.76
C THR A 150 9.19 -13.05 -1.03
N LEU A 151 10.17 -13.90 -0.73
CA LEU A 151 11.44 -13.50 -0.11
C LEU A 151 12.22 -12.53 -1.00
N LEU A 152 12.33 -12.80 -2.29
CA LEU A 152 12.99 -11.92 -3.26
C LEU A 152 12.27 -10.57 -3.37
N SER A 153 10.94 -10.58 -3.44
CA SER A 153 10.15 -9.35 -3.55
C SER A 153 10.38 -8.44 -2.36
N ILE A 154 10.17 -8.94 -1.14
CA ILE A 154 10.32 -8.18 0.10
C ILE A 154 11.79 -7.79 0.32
N GLY A 155 12.72 -8.70 0.06
CA GLY A 155 14.16 -8.46 0.23
C GLY A 155 14.67 -7.34 -0.67
N LEU A 156 14.33 -7.35 -1.96
CA LEU A 156 14.77 -6.32 -2.90
C LEU A 156 14.04 -4.99 -2.69
N TRP A 157 12.75 -4.95 -2.34
CA TRP A 157 12.09 -3.70 -1.93
C TRP A 157 12.79 -3.07 -0.72
N SER A 158 13.13 -3.89 0.27
CA SER A 158 13.82 -3.44 1.48
C SER A 158 15.22 -2.91 1.21
N TYR A 159 16.01 -3.67 0.42
CA TYR A 159 17.38 -3.33 0.07
C TYR A 159 17.47 -2.08 -0.81
N LEU A 160 16.73 -2.04 -1.92
CA LEU A 160 16.75 -0.92 -2.86
C LEU A 160 16.17 0.35 -2.22
N GLY A 161 15.10 0.23 -1.43
CA GLY A 161 14.57 1.34 -0.65
C GLY A 161 15.55 1.88 0.39
N ALA A 162 16.26 1.01 1.10
CA ALA A 162 17.31 1.43 2.03
C ALA A 162 18.48 2.13 1.32
N ARG A 163 18.86 1.64 0.13
CA ARG A 163 19.89 2.27 -0.72
C ARG A 163 19.46 3.67 -1.16
N MET A 164 18.22 3.86 -1.60
CA MET A 164 17.68 5.17 -1.97
C MET A 164 17.72 6.16 -0.79
N ARG A 165 17.26 5.72 0.40
CA ARG A 165 17.33 6.55 1.63
C ARG A 165 18.75 6.89 2.04
N LYS A 166 19.69 5.94 1.90
CA LYS A 166 21.13 6.17 2.17
C LYS A 166 21.71 7.25 1.24
N LEU A 167 21.45 7.15 -0.06
CA LEU A 167 21.88 8.14 -1.06
C LEU A 167 21.30 9.53 -0.75
N SER A 168 20.02 9.58 -0.36
CA SER A 168 19.38 10.83 0.03
C SER A 168 20.02 11.46 1.27
N ARG A 169 20.40 10.68 2.28
CA ARG A 169 21.10 11.18 3.49
C ARG A 169 22.53 11.64 3.19
N GLN A 170 23.24 10.96 2.31
CA GLN A 170 24.58 11.36 1.87
C GLN A 170 24.63 12.75 1.22
N SER A 171 23.50 13.21 0.64
CA SER A 171 23.41 14.56 0.10
C SER A 171 23.50 15.66 1.17
N ASP A 172 23.15 15.35 2.42
CA ASP A 172 23.16 16.32 3.52
C ASP A 172 24.57 16.51 4.14
N GLU A 173 25.49 15.53 3.94
CA GLU A 173 26.78 15.47 4.65
C GLU A 173 27.76 16.55 4.20
N ALA A 174 27.73 16.94 2.94
CA ALA A 174 28.62 17.99 2.43
C ALA A 174 28.02 18.64 1.17
N PRO A 175 28.41 19.90 0.86
CA PRO A 175 28.06 20.58 -0.38
C PRO A 175 28.39 19.74 -1.61
N MET A 176 27.54 19.79 -2.61
CA MET A 176 27.75 19.08 -3.88
C MET A 176 28.53 20.00 -4.85
N ASP A 177 29.80 19.71 -5.05
CA ASP A 177 30.55 20.21 -6.19
C ASP A 177 30.06 19.53 -7.49
N LEU A 178 30.56 19.99 -8.64
CA LEU A 178 30.10 19.49 -9.94
C LEU A 178 30.33 17.97 -10.11
N GLU A 179 31.51 17.48 -9.75
CA GLU A 179 31.87 16.06 -9.96
C GLU A 179 31.15 15.14 -8.98
N ARG A 180 31.08 15.50 -7.72
CA ARG A 180 30.31 14.79 -6.71
C ARG A 180 28.82 14.78 -7.04
N GLY A 181 28.29 15.91 -7.52
CA GLY A 181 26.90 16.06 -7.92
C GLY A 181 26.55 15.15 -9.08
N LYS A 182 27.35 15.11 -10.15
CA LYS A 182 27.17 14.20 -11.30
C LYS A 182 27.14 12.74 -10.85
N LYS A 183 28.12 12.31 -10.06
CA LYS A 183 28.21 10.93 -9.55
C LYS A 183 27.02 10.58 -8.66
N TRP A 184 26.60 11.51 -7.82
CA TRP A 184 25.44 11.32 -6.94
C TRP A 184 24.13 11.18 -7.75
N VAL A 185 23.89 12.08 -8.72
CA VAL A 185 22.71 12.01 -9.62
C VAL A 185 22.70 10.68 -10.37
N TRP A 186 23.83 10.27 -10.93
CA TRP A 186 23.95 8.97 -11.61
C TRP A 186 23.58 7.80 -10.70
N ASN A 187 24.16 7.71 -9.52
CA ASN A 187 23.88 6.64 -8.56
C ASN A 187 22.41 6.62 -8.11
N ASN A 188 21.82 7.81 -7.93
CA ASN A 188 20.42 7.96 -7.54
C ASN A 188 19.49 7.51 -8.68
N THR A 189 19.79 7.89 -9.92
CA THR A 189 19.03 7.48 -11.12
C THR A 189 19.11 5.96 -11.34
N VAL A 190 20.29 5.37 -11.26
CA VAL A 190 20.47 3.92 -11.38
C VAL A 190 19.68 3.17 -10.29
N SER A 191 19.77 3.63 -9.04
CA SER A 191 19.04 2.99 -7.94
C SER A 191 17.53 3.13 -8.08
N ALA A 192 17.06 4.29 -8.54
CA ALA A 192 15.65 4.55 -8.82
C ALA A 192 15.14 3.68 -9.97
N SER A 193 15.94 3.50 -11.05
CA SER A 193 15.59 2.62 -12.18
C SER A 193 15.46 1.17 -11.72
N MET A 194 16.44 0.67 -10.95
CA MET A 194 16.38 -0.70 -10.41
C MET A 194 15.14 -0.93 -9.55
N PHE A 195 14.83 0.02 -8.65
CA PHE A 195 13.63 -0.07 -7.83
C PHE A 195 12.35 -0.05 -8.66
N THR A 196 12.25 0.87 -9.63
CA THR A 196 11.06 1.03 -10.48
C THR A 196 10.78 -0.21 -11.32
N VAL A 197 11.82 -0.79 -11.94
CA VAL A 197 11.70 -2.04 -12.70
C VAL A 197 11.26 -3.18 -11.80
N TRP A 198 11.90 -3.32 -10.63
CA TRP A 198 11.55 -4.39 -9.69
C TRP A 198 10.14 -4.21 -9.11
N PHE A 199 9.73 -2.98 -8.82
CA PHE A 199 8.38 -2.68 -8.38
C PHE A 199 7.34 -3.02 -9.46
N GLY A 200 7.62 -2.70 -10.73
CA GLY A 200 6.76 -3.06 -11.86
C GLY A 200 6.62 -4.57 -12.03
N LEU A 201 7.72 -5.33 -11.97
CA LEU A 201 7.73 -6.79 -12.07
C LEU A 201 7.04 -7.48 -10.88
N THR A 202 6.99 -6.84 -9.73
CA THR A 202 6.38 -7.42 -8.53
C THR A 202 5.00 -6.84 -8.25
N VAL A 203 4.88 -5.59 -7.89
CA VAL A 203 3.60 -4.99 -7.45
C VAL A 203 2.60 -4.85 -8.59
N ALA A 204 3.04 -4.47 -9.79
CA ALA A 204 2.14 -4.35 -10.95
C ALA A 204 1.97 -5.66 -11.73
N SER A 205 2.49 -6.80 -11.25
CA SER A 205 2.31 -8.08 -11.90
C SER A 205 2.24 -9.26 -10.92
N THR A 206 3.37 -9.83 -10.53
CA THR A 206 3.46 -11.17 -9.93
C THR A 206 2.98 -11.24 -8.48
N THR A 207 3.26 -10.24 -7.65
CA THR A 207 2.89 -10.26 -6.23
C THR A 207 1.37 -10.33 -6.01
N PRO A 208 0.54 -9.51 -6.68
CA PRO A 208 -0.91 -9.66 -6.58
C PRO A 208 -1.42 -10.99 -7.12
N TRP A 209 -0.77 -11.56 -8.16
CA TRP A 209 -1.15 -12.87 -8.67
C TRP A 209 -0.94 -13.97 -7.64
N PHE A 210 0.21 -13.96 -6.94
CA PHE A 210 0.52 -14.96 -5.92
C PHE A 210 -0.27 -14.77 -4.64
N TRP A 211 -0.32 -13.56 -4.11
CA TRP A 211 -0.82 -13.33 -2.76
C TRP A 211 -2.33 -13.15 -2.68
N LEU A 212 -2.94 -12.59 -3.73
CA LEU A 212 -4.36 -12.20 -3.71
C LEU A 212 -5.20 -12.97 -4.74
N MET A 213 -4.81 -12.95 -6.01
CA MET A 213 -5.58 -13.57 -7.09
C MET A 213 -5.62 -15.10 -6.99
N SER A 214 -4.54 -15.74 -6.53
CA SER A 214 -4.44 -17.20 -6.42
C SER A 214 -5.38 -17.80 -5.36
N ILE A 215 -6.05 -16.99 -4.56
CA ILE A 215 -7.13 -17.40 -3.66
C ILE A 215 -8.28 -18.00 -4.50
N ASP A 216 -8.66 -17.34 -5.60
CA ASP A 216 -9.59 -17.88 -6.60
C ASP A 216 -8.82 -18.61 -7.70
N THR A 217 -8.38 -19.85 -7.43
CA THR A 217 -7.41 -20.59 -8.25
C THR A 217 -7.89 -20.85 -9.69
N HIS A 218 -9.21 -20.94 -9.92
CA HIS A 218 -9.78 -21.12 -11.25
C HIS A 218 -9.89 -19.83 -12.04
N TRP A 219 -10.03 -18.70 -11.34
CA TRP A 219 -10.14 -17.38 -11.93
C TRP A 219 -8.77 -16.72 -12.18
N TYR A 220 -8.66 -15.91 -13.21
CA TYR A 220 -7.51 -15.07 -13.47
C TYR A 220 -7.87 -13.83 -14.28
N SER A 221 -7.12 -12.76 -14.05
CA SER A 221 -7.19 -11.53 -14.85
C SER A 221 -5.84 -10.82 -14.82
N THR A 222 -5.32 -10.47 -15.98
CA THR A 222 -4.07 -9.71 -16.11
C THR A 222 -4.21 -8.29 -15.54
N MET A 223 -5.41 -7.71 -15.66
CA MET A 223 -5.72 -6.38 -15.14
C MET A 223 -5.73 -6.31 -13.61
N PHE A 224 -5.88 -7.45 -12.91
CA PHE A 224 -5.94 -7.51 -11.46
C PHE A 224 -4.71 -6.91 -10.79
N SER A 225 -3.51 -7.14 -11.31
CA SER A 225 -2.27 -6.57 -10.75
C SER A 225 -2.17 -5.06 -10.97
N TRP A 226 -2.55 -4.58 -12.15
CA TRP A 226 -2.59 -3.16 -12.43
C TRP A 226 -3.62 -2.42 -11.57
N TYR A 227 -4.76 -3.05 -11.36
CA TYR A 227 -5.80 -2.58 -10.46
C TYR A 227 -5.31 -2.50 -9.01
N THR A 228 -4.62 -3.54 -8.51
CA THR A 228 -4.01 -3.58 -7.18
C THR A 228 -2.90 -2.52 -7.03
N PHE A 229 -2.08 -2.34 -8.07
CA PHE A 229 -1.07 -1.28 -8.12
C PHE A 229 -1.70 0.12 -8.02
N ALA A 230 -2.73 0.41 -8.81
CA ALA A 230 -3.41 1.72 -8.79
C ALA A 230 -4.02 2.01 -7.41
N SER A 231 -4.68 1.01 -6.80
CA SER A 231 -5.22 1.06 -5.45
C SER A 231 -4.14 1.39 -4.41
N SER A 232 -3.02 0.69 -4.47
CA SER A 232 -1.89 0.89 -3.54
C SER A 232 -1.20 2.24 -3.74
N PHE A 233 -1.05 2.68 -4.98
CA PHE A 233 -0.35 3.93 -5.29
C PHE A 233 -1.16 5.15 -4.88
N VAL A 234 -2.46 5.21 -5.20
CA VAL A 234 -3.31 6.33 -4.78
C VAL A 234 -3.42 6.41 -3.25
N SER A 235 -3.47 5.27 -2.58
CA SER A 235 -3.42 5.19 -1.11
C SER A 235 -2.07 5.68 -0.55
N GLY A 236 -0.97 5.35 -1.22
CA GLY A 236 0.36 5.87 -0.89
C GLY A 236 0.44 7.39 -1.01
N MET A 237 -0.13 7.97 -2.07
CA MET A 237 -0.23 9.42 -2.25
C MET A 237 -1.08 10.08 -1.17
N ALA A 238 -2.20 9.45 -0.79
CA ALA A 238 -3.04 9.91 0.31
C ALA A 238 -2.30 9.89 1.65
N LEU A 239 -1.54 8.83 1.94
CA LEU A 239 -0.74 8.72 3.16
C LEU A 239 0.38 9.77 3.22
N ILE A 240 1.09 10.02 2.11
CA ILE A 240 2.08 11.10 1.99
C ILE A 240 1.42 12.45 2.27
N THR A 241 0.27 12.71 1.65
CA THR A 241 -0.48 13.97 1.83
C THR A 241 -0.87 14.20 3.29
N LEU A 242 -1.37 13.17 3.99
CA LEU A 242 -1.70 13.27 5.41
C LEU A 242 -0.48 13.64 6.27
N TRP A 243 0.65 12.99 6.05
CA TRP A 243 1.87 13.30 6.80
C TRP A 243 2.42 14.69 6.48
N VAL A 244 2.37 15.13 5.22
CA VAL A 244 2.79 16.48 4.81
C VAL A 244 1.92 17.54 5.48
N ILE A 245 0.59 17.37 5.46
CA ILE A 245 -0.34 18.30 6.12
C ILE A 245 -0.14 18.29 7.64
N PHE A 246 0.02 17.11 8.25
CA PHE A 246 0.28 16.99 9.67
C PHE A 246 1.54 17.76 10.09
N LEU A 247 2.64 17.56 9.38
CA LEU A 247 3.90 18.27 9.66
C LEU A 247 3.78 19.78 9.44
N LYS A 248 3.10 20.19 8.37
CA LYS A 248 2.86 21.61 8.08
C LYS A 248 2.04 22.28 9.20
N ASN A 249 0.98 21.63 9.68
CA ASN A 249 0.14 22.14 10.79
C ASN A 249 0.90 22.19 12.13
N LYS A 250 2.01 21.43 12.26
CA LYS A 250 2.90 21.49 13.43
C LYS A 250 4.01 22.53 13.30
N GLY A 251 4.03 23.32 12.22
CA GLY A 251 5.06 24.34 11.97
C GLY A 251 6.37 23.79 11.39
N TYR A 252 6.36 22.58 10.85
CA TYR A 252 7.45 22.01 10.06
C TYR A 252 7.21 22.24 8.55
N LEU A 253 8.17 21.86 7.71
CA LEU A 253 8.10 21.94 6.25
C LEU A 253 7.75 23.37 5.75
N GLU A 254 8.50 24.36 6.21
CA GLU A 254 8.24 25.78 5.94
C GLU A 254 8.08 26.09 4.45
N TYR A 255 8.94 25.49 3.60
CA TYR A 255 8.94 25.72 2.14
C TYR A 255 7.82 24.97 1.39
N THR A 256 7.05 24.12 2.05
CA THR A 256 5.90 23.46 1.41
C THR A 256 4.76 24.45 1.26
N THR A 257 4.30 24.68 0.04
CA THR A 257 3.24 25.62 -0.32
C THR A 257 1.93 24.90 -0.67
N HIS A 258 0.87 25.68 -0.93
CA HIS A 258 -0.38 25.14 -1.45
C HIS A 258 -0.23 24.52 -2.85
N GLU A 259 0.79 24.91 -3.62
CA GLU A 259 1.06 24.34 -4.94
C GLU A 259 1.57 22.90 -4.83
N HIS A 260 2.44 22.60 -3.87
CA HIS A 260 2.88 21.23 -3.59
C HIS A 260 1.70 20.32 -3.18
N LEU A 261 0.77 20.84 -2.36
CA LEU A 261 -0.44 20.11 -2.00
C LEU A 261 -1.39 19.93 -3.17
N HIS A 262 -1.48 20.93 -4.05
CA HIS A 262 -2.23 20.84 -5.29
C HIS A 262 -1.71 19.71 -6.18
N ASP A 263 -0.38 19.55 -6.29
CA ASP A 263 0.23 18.48 -7.07
C ASP A 263 -0.03 17.10 -6.45
N LEU A 264 0.10 16.95 -5.12
CA LEU A 264 -0.30 15.73 -4.44
C LEU A 264 -1.80 15.42 -4.69
N GLY A 265 -2.66 16.44 -4.62
CA GLY A 265 -4.09 16.32 -4.93
C GLY A 265 -4.36 15.94 -6.39
N LYS A 266 -3.53 16.38 -7.36
CA LYS A 266 -3.61 15.93 -8.76
C LYS A 266 -3.29 14.43 -8.89
N PHE A 267 -2.25 13.95 -8.21
CA PHE A 267 -1.94 12.52 -8.19
C PHE A 267 -3.08 11.70 -7.59
N MET A 268 -3.65 12.12 -6.46
CA MET A 268 -4.80 11.45 -5.85
C MET A 268 -5.99 11.40 -6.82
N PHE A 269 -6.31 12.53 -7.48
CA PHE A 269 -7.38 12.60 -8.47
C PHE A 269 -7.12 11.69 -9.67
N ALA A 270 -5.95 11.83 -10.31
CA ALA A 270 -5.61 11.10 -11.53
C ALA A 270 -5.57 9.59 -11.31
N PHE A 271 -5.00 9.13 -10.19
CA PHE A 271 -4.92 7.71 -9.89
C PHE A 271 -6.23 7.12 -9.36
N SER A 272 -7.13 7.91 -8.79
CA SER A 272 -8.51 7.45 -8.54
C SER A 272 -9.26 7.21 -9.85
N ILE A 273 -9.09 8.07 -10.87
CA ILE A 273 -9.66 7.85 -12.20
C ILE A 273 -9.00 6.63 -12.88
N PHE A 274 -7.67 6.51 -12.78
CA PHE A 274 -6.95 5.36 -13.35
C PHE A 274 -7.36 4.04 -12.69
N TRP A 275 -7.51 4.00 -11.37
CA TRP A 275 -8.05 2.84 -10.64
C TRP A 275 -9.45 2.46 -11.16
N THR A 276 -10.33 3.45 -11.31
CA THR A 276 -11.69 3.25 -11.82
C THR A 276 -11.68 2.70 -13.24
N TYR A 277 -10.82 3.24 -14.11
CA TYR A 277 -10.65 2.74 -15.47
C TYR A 277 -10.26 1.26 -15.48
N LEU A 278 -9.27 0.87 -14.67
CA LEU A 278 -8.81 -0.53 -14.59
C LEU A 278 -9.90 -1.45 -14.01
N TRP A 279 -10.53 -1.02 -12.94
CA TRP A 279 -11.64 -1.75 -12.31
C TRP A 279 -12.82 -1.93 -13.26
N PHE A 280 -13.25 -0.86 -13.90
CA PHE A 280 -14.37 -0.88 -14.84
C PHE A 280 -14.05 -1.67 -16.11
N SER A 281 -12.86 -1.53 -16.67
CA SER A 281 -12.42 -2.30 -17.85
C SER A 281 -12.45 -3.80 -17.57
N GLN A 282 -11.93 -4.22 -16.42
CA GLN A 282 -11.98 -5.63 -16.01
C GLN A 282 -13.42 -6.12 -15.86
N TYR A 283 -14.27 -5.36 -15.17
CA TYR A 283 -15.68 -5.69 -14.99
C TYR A 283 -16.42 -5.76 -16.33
N MET A 284 -16.28 -4.75 -17.17
CA MET A 284 -16.95 -4.65 -18.46
C MET A 284 -16.56 -5.79 -19.41
N LEU A 285 -15.28 -6.13 -19.51
CA LEU A 285 -14.80 -7.21 -20.38
C LEU A 285 -15.36 -8.56 -19.94
N ILE A 286 -15.35 -8.86 -18.66
CA ILE A 286 -15.86 -10.11 -18.09
C ILE A 286 -17.39 -10.16 -18.21
N TRP A 287 -18.09 -9.06 -17.98
CA TRP A 287 -19.53 -8.96 -18.15
C TRP A 287 -19.94 -9.14 -19.62
N TYR A 288 -19.21 -8.51 -20.56
CA TYR A 288 -19.51 -8.60 -21.99
C TYR A 288 -19.26 -10.00 -22.56
N SER A 289 -18.13 -10.63 -22.20
CA SER A 289 -17.79 -11.99 -22.66
C SER A 289 -18.72 -13.05 -22.06
N ASN A 290 -19.24 -12.80 -20.86
CA ASN A 290 -20.15 -13.65 -20.11
C ASN A 290 -19.71 -15.13 -20.02
N ILE A 291 -18.42 -15.37 -19.92
CA ILE A 291 -17.86 -16.71 -19.73
C ILE A 291 -18.13 -17.14 -18.27
N PRO A 292 -18.81 -18.28 -18.03
CA PRO A 292 -19.22 -18.68 -16.68
C PRO A 292 -18.09 -18.73 -15.66
N GLU A 293 -16.92 -19.24 -16.05
CA GLU A 293 -15.73 -19.37 -15.21
C GLU A 293 -15.15 -18.02 -14.78
N GLU A 294 -15.28 -16.98 -15.62
CA GLU A 294 -14.78 -15.63 -15.34
C GLU A 294 -15.79 -14.80 -14.57
N THR A 295 -17.10 -14.94 -14.87
CA THR A 295 -18.13 -14.13 -14.23
C THR A 295 -18.33 -14.46 -12.76
N ILE A 296 -17.95 -15.65 -12.31
CA ILE A 296 -18.12 -16.12 -10.93
C ILE A 296 -17.49 -15.17 -9.91
N TYR A 297 -16.36 -14.55 -10.24
CA TYR A 297 -15.66 -13.60 -9.39
C TYR A 297 -16.54 -12.39 -9.02
N PHE A 298 -17.18 -11.78 -10.04
CA PHE A 298 -18.06 -10.63 -9.82
C PHE A 298 -19.43 -11.05 -9.28
N LYS A 299 -19.92 -12.24 -9.65
CA LYS A 299 -21.20 -12.77 -9.17
C LYS A 299 -21.23 -12.86 -7.64
N HIS A 300 -20.19 -13.41 -7.01
CA HIS A 300 -20.08 -13.46 -5.55
C HIS A 300 -20.05 -12.07 -4.90
N ARG A 301 -19.46 -11.07 -5.56
CA ARG A 301 -19.35 -9.70 -5.05
C ARG A 301 -20.58 -8.83 -5.30
N LEU A 302 -21.42 -9.22 -6.27
CA LEU A 302 -22.67 -8.51 -6.60
C LEU A 302 -23.90 -9.09 -5.91
N GLN A 303 -23.77 -10.22 -5.22
CA GLN A 303 -24.87 -10.92 -4.56
C GLN A 303 -24.73 -10.86 -3.03
N GLY A 304 -25.83 -11.12 -2.33
CA GLY A 304 -25.85 -11.20 -0.88
C GLY A 304 -25.36 -9.94 -0.17
N ALA A 305 -24.67 -10.14 0.92
CA ALA A 305 -24.16 -9.05 1.78
C ALA A 305 -23.01 -8.25 1.15
N TRP A 306 -22.27 -8.81 0.19
CA TRP A 306 -21.16 -8.13 -0.51
C TRP A 306 -21.63 -7.05 -1.47
N ARG A 307 -22.90 -7.10 -1.93
CA ARG A 307 -23.45 -6.10 -2.86
C ARG A 307 -23.33 -4.66 -2.34
N GLY A 308 -23.61 -4.46 -1.06
CA GLY A 308 -23.48 -3.12 -0.44
C GLY A 308 -22.05 -2.60 -0.46
N ILE A 309 -21.08 -3.46 -0.13
CA ILE A 309 -19.64 -3.12 -0.14
C ILE A 309 -19.16 -2.86 -1.57
N PHE A 310 -19.63 -3.62 -2.55
CA PHE A 310 -19.26 -3.41 -3.95
C PHE A 310 -19.62 -2.01 -4.45
N TYR A 311 -20.83 -1.53 -4.17
CA TYR A 311 -21.24 -0.17 -4.54
C TYR A 311 -20.57 0.89 -3.68
N LEU A 312 -20.38 0.63 -2.39
CA LEU A 312 -19.67 1.53 -1.50
C LEU A 312 -18.22 1.75 -1.98
N ASN A 313 -17.55 0.70 -2.45
CA ASN A 313 -16.21 0.79 -3.01
C ASN A 313 -16.15 1.77 -4.20
N ILE A 314 -17.11 1.70 -5.12
CA ILE A 314 -17.21 2.64 -6.25
C ILE A 314 -17.45 4.08 -5.77
N ILE A 315 -18.32 4.27 -4.79
CA ILE A 315 -18.61 5.60 -4.26
C ILE A 315 -17.37 6.21 -3.63
N LEU A 316 -16.67 5.47 -2.76
CA LEU A 316 -15.52 5.99 -2.02
C LEU A 316 -14.30 6.24 -2.91
N ASN A 317 -14.02 5.34 -3.87
CA ASN A 317 -12.79 5.38 -4.64
C ASN A 317 -12.91 6.07 -6.00
N PHE A 318 -14.15 6.29 -6.48
CA PHE A 318 -14.39 6.99 -7.74
C PHE A 318 -15.25 8.23 -7.56
N VAL A 319 -16.52 8.08 -7.12
CA VAL A 319 -17.49 9.18 -7.13
C VAL A 319 -17.02 10.34 -6.24
N CYS A 320 -16.58 10.04 -5.02
CA CYS A 320 -16.09 11.06 -4.11
C CYS A 320 -14.82 11.77 -4.61
N PRO A 321 -13.75 11.08 -5.02
CA PRO A 321 -12.58 11.73 -5.62
C PRO A 321 -12.92 12.54 -6.87
N LEU A 322 -13.75 12.01 -7.77
CA LEU A 322 -14.16 12.70 -8.98
C LEU A 322 -14.85 14.02 -8.68
N LEU A 323 -15.88 14.01 -7.82
CA LEU A 323 -16.68 15.20 -7.55
C LEU A 323 -15.93 16.24 -6.70
N ILE A 324 -15.16 15.79 -5.71
CA ILE A 324 -14.52 16.67 -4.74
C ILE A 324 -13.16 17.18 -5.26
N LEU A 325 -12.30 16.29 -5.77
CA LEU A 325 -10.96 16.66 -6.21
C LEU A 325 -10.91 17.26 -7.63
N MET A 326 -12.02 17.34 -8.36
CA MET A 326 -12.05 18.01 -9.66
C MET A 326 -11.71 19.51 -9.53
N LYS A 327 -12.24 20.18 -8.50
CA LYS A 327 -12.02 21.61 -8.28
C LYS A 327 -10.57 21.90 -7.85
N ARG A 328 -9.93 22.92 -8.49
CA ARG A 328 -8.60 23.38 -8.11
C ARG A 328 -8.51 23.86 -6.65
N SER A 329 -9.51 24.57 -6.19
CA SER A 329 -9.59 25.07 -4.80
C SER A 329 -9.63 23.96 -3.75
N ALA A 330 -10.29 22.82 -4.05
CA ALA A 330 -10.34 21.68 -3.14
C ALA A 330 -8.95 21.05 -2.94
N LYS A 331 -8.16 20.96 -4.01
CA LYS A 331 -6.78 20.43 -3.98
C LYS A 331 -5.76 21.35 -3.28
N ARG A 332 -6.14 22.59 -2.96
CA ARG A 332 -5.32 23.55 -2.21
C ARG A 332 -5.77 23.73 -0.76
N ASN A 333 -6.90 23.15 -0.40
CA ASN A 333 -7.48 23.26 0.94
C ASN A 333 -7.02 22.10 1.83
N TYR A 334 -6.34 22.43 2.94
CA TYR A 334 -5.79 21.43 3.89
C TYR A 334 -6.86 20.50 4.47
N ALA A 335 -8.00 21.05 4.90
CA ALA A 335 -9.09 20.27 5.50
C ALA A 335 -9.70 19.31 4.46
N MET A 336 -9.94 19.79 3.25
CA MET A 336 -10.50 18.97 2.16
C MET A 336 -9.54 17.85 1.74
N LEU A 337 -8.24 18.15 1.60
CA LEU A 337 -7.25 17.14 1.28
C LEU A 337 -7.07 16.12 2.41
N THR A 338 -7.14 16.55 3.67
CA THR A 338 -7.11 15.63 4.83
C THR A 338 -8.30 14.68 4.78
N PHE A 339 -9.51 15.23 4.61
CA PHE A 339 -10.73 14.43 4.49
C PHE A 339 -10.63 13.42 3.34
N MET A 340 -10.26 13.89 2.14
CA MET A 340 -10.13 13.02 0.97
C MET A 340 -9.05 11.97 1.12
N SER A 341 -7.93 12.29 1.76
CA SER A 341 -6.86 11.32 2.01
C SER A 341 -7.32 10.19 2.95
N VAL A 342 -8.04 10.53 4.02
CA VAL A 342 -8.63 9.53 4.92
C VAL A 342 -9.66 8.67 4.20
N LEU A 343 -10.53 9.30 3.41
CA LEU A 343 -11.57 8.61 2.64
C LEU A 343 -10.98 7.65 1.61
N ILE A 344 -9.95 8.07 0.86
CA ILE A 344 -9.25 7.24 -0.13
C ILE A 344 -8.56 6.05 0.55
N LEU A 345 -7.83 6.27 1.64
CA LEU A 345 -7.19 5.19 2.40
C LEU A 345 -8.21 4.17 2.89
N PHE A 346 -9.31 4.63 3.45
CA PHE A 346 -10.38 3.76 3.93
C PHE A 346 -11.08 3.02 2.78
N GLY A 347 -11.39 3.71 1.69
CA GLY A 347 -12.02 3.12 0.51
C GLY A 347 -11.17 2.02 -0.13
N HIS A 348 -9.87 2.24 -0.28
CA HIS A 348 -8.97 1.22 -0.82
C HIS A 348 -8.65 0.10 0.17
N TRP A 349 -8.72 0.35 1.47
CA TRP A 349 -8.68 -0.72 2.47
C TRP A 349 -9.91 -1.65 2.36
N ILE A 350 -11.11 -1.10 2.13
CA ILE A 350 -12.31 -1.88 1.82
C ILE A 350 -12.15 -2.64 0.49
N ASP A 351 -11.50 -2.04 -0.50
CA ASP A 351 -11.21 -2.67 -1.78
C ASP A 351 -10.35 -3.94 -1.61
N PHE A 352 -9.28 -3.87 -0.82
CA PHE A 352 -8.46 -5.03 -0.48
C PHE A 352 -9.21 -6.08 0.36
N ASN A 353 -10.08 -5.66 1.28
CA ASN A 353 -10.97 -6.57 1.97
C ASN A 353 -11.84 -7.33 0.97
N GLN A 354 -12.45 -6.64 0.00
CA GLN A 354 -13.28 -7.25 -1.02
C GLN A 354 -12.49 -8.19 -1.96
N MET A 355 -11.23 -7.86 -2.29
CA MET A 355 -10.36 -8.74 -3.10
C MET A 355 -10.14 -10.10 -2.44
N VAL A 356 -9.89 -10.12 -1.12
CA VAL A 356 -9.54 -11.33 -0.37
C VAL A 356 -10.76 -11.99 0.23
N MET A 357 -11.52 -11.27 1.05
CA MET A 357 -12.62 -11.85 1.81
C MET A 357 -13.82 -12.21 0.93
N GLY A 358 -14.03 -11.50 -0.18
CA GLY A 358 -15.05 -11.85 -1.18
C GLY A 358 -14.81 -13.21 -1.85
N SER A 359 -13.58 -13.71 -1.84
CA SER A 359 -13.21 -15.03 -2.36
C SER A 359 -13.23 -16.12 -1.28
N ILE A 360 -12.87 -15.76 -0.03
CA ILE A 360 -12.84 -16.70 1.12
C ILE A 360 -14.26 -16.92 1.67
N SER A 361 -15.00 -15.83 1.91
CA SER A 361 -16.35 -15.87 2.52
C SER A 361 -17.40 -15.42 1.52
N LYS A 362 -17.67 -16.28 0.55
CA LYS A 362 -18.53 -16.01 -0.63
C LYS A 362 -19.93 -15.53 -0.27
N ASP A 363 -20.54 -16.14 0.75
CA ASP A 363 -21.95 -15.94 1.10
C ASP A 363 -22.19 -14.95 2.23
N HIS A 364 -21.19 -14.68 3.05
CA HIS A 364 -21.32 -13.85 4.24
C HIS A 364 -20.28 -12.74 4.28
N MET A 365 -20.74 -11.51 4.51
CA MET A 365 -19.85 -10.39 4.78
C MET A 365 -19.16 -10.57 6.14
N THR A 366 -17.85 -10.53 6.16
CA THR A 366 -17.05 -10.78 7.37
C THR A 366 -16.48 -9.51 8.00
N LEU A 367 -16.76 -8.32 7.41
CA LEU A 367 -16.25 -7.05 7.91
C LEU A 367 -16.77 -6.79 9.33
N GLY A 368 -15.89 -6.74 10.29
CA GLY A 368 -16.26 -6.59 11.69
C GLY A 368 -15.13 -6.08 12.58
N TRP A 369 -15.29 -6.27 13.89
CA TRP A 369 -14.37 -5.78 14.92
C TRP A 369 -12.90 -6.22 14.72
N LEU A 370 -12.69 -7.43 14.20
CA LEU A 370 -11.36 -7.96 13.94
C LEU A 370 -10.65 -7.17 12.86
N ASP A 371 -11.34 -6.86 11.77
CA ASP A 371 -10.81 -6.10 10.63
C ASP A 371 -10.37 -4.71 11.05
N PHE A 372 -11.22 -4.01 11.79
CA PHE A 372 -10.89 -2.68 12.35
C PHE A 372 -9.80 -2.72 13.40
N GLY A 373 -9.77 -3.78 14.24
CA GLY A 373 -8.71 -3.98 15.21
C GLY A 373 -7.34 -4.19 14.57
N ILE A 374 -7.25 -5.05 13.57
CA ILE A 374 -6.01 -5.28 12.82
C ILE A 374 -5.61 -4.03 12.02
N MET A 375 -6.56 -3.32 11.39
CA MET A 375 -6.29 -2.03 10.76
C MET A 375 -5.68 -1.03 11.76
N ALA A 376 -6.22 -0.94 12.98
CA ALA A 376 -5.69 -0.06 14.02
C ALA A 376 -4.25 -0.42 14.41
N LEU A 377 -3.90 -1.72 14.48
CA LEU A 377 -2.53 -2.18 14.71
C LEU A 377 -1.57 -1.60 13.68
N PHE A 378 -1.88 -1.76 12.39
CA PHE A 378 -1.01 -1.28 11.31
C PHE A 378 -0.93 0.25 11.27
N ILE A 379 -2.03 0.97 11.49
CA ILE A 379 -2.02 2.44 11.62
C ILE A 379 -1.13 2.87 12.78
N GLY A 380 -1.26 2.24 13.95
CA GLY A 380 -0.42 2.53 15.12
C GLY A 380 1.07 2.31 14.83
N MET A 381 1.41 1.21 14.14
CA MET A 381 2.78 0.93 13.71
C MET A 381 3.30 1.99 12.73
N ILE A 382 2.51 2.39 11.74
CA ILE A 382 2.91 3.44 10.77
C ILE A 382 3.18 4.74 11.51
N ILE A 383 2.29 5.18 12.39
CA ILE A 383 2.48 6.41 13.17
C ILE A 383 3.77 6.34 13.98
N PHE A 384 4.05 5.23 14.64
CA PHE A 384 5.24 5.05 15.48
C PHE A 384 6.53 5.07 14.66
N PHE A 385 6.63 4.20 13.66
CA PHE A 385 7.86 4.02 12.90
C PHE A 385 8.16 5.20 11.98
N VAL A 386 7.15 5.76 11.31
CA VAL A 386 7.33 6.95 10.47
C VAL A 386 7.75 8.15 11.32
N GLY A 387 7.11 8.37 12.47
CA GLY A 387 7.51 9.42 13.39
C GLY A 387 8.95 9.29 13.88
N ARG A 388 9.37 8.05 14.19
CA ARG A 388 10.76 7.76 14.58
C ARG A 388 11.76 8.01 13.43
N GLU A 389 11.39 7.63 12.21
CA GLU A 389 12.28 7.85 11.04
C GLU A 389 12.41 9.33 10.67
N LEU A 390 11.33 10.11 10.77
CA LEU A 390 11.35 11.57 10.55
C LEU A 390 12.25 12.30 11.56
N ALA A 391 12.40 11.76 12.77
CA ALA A 391 13.26 12.35 13.80
C ALA A 391 14.77 12.11 13.55
N LYS A 392 15.15 11.14 12.70
CA LYS A 392 16.55 10.76 12.46
C LYS A 392 17.35 11.73 11.59
N ALA A 393 16.68 12.49 10.72
CA ALA A 393 17.31 13.36 9.75
C ALA A 393 16.57 14.70 9.64
N PRO A 394 17.24 15.76 9.14
CA PRO A 394 16.57 17.01 8.83
C PRO A 394 15.43 16.78 7.84
N LEU A 395 14.30 17.46 8.04
CA LEU A 395 13.12 17.32 7.19
C LEU A 395 13.33 17.90 5.78
N ILE A 396 14.24 18.85 5.65
CA ILE A 396 14.59 19.51 4.39
C ILE A 396 15.97 19.02 3.96
N ILE A 397 16.11 18.62 2.70
CA ILE A 397 17.36 18.16 2.11
C ILE A 397 18.17 19.39 1.73
N LYS A 398 19.29 19.68 2.43
CA LYS A 398 20.01 20.97 2.31
C LYS A 398 20.75 21.14 0.99
N ASN A 399 21.39 20.09 0.48
CA ASN A 399 22.34 20.17 -0.65
C ASN A 399 21.83 19.52 -1.93
N HIS A 400 20.51 19.30 -2.07
CA HIS A 400 19.97 18.70 -3.27
C HIS A 400 19.95 19.70 -4.43
N PRO A 401 20.40 19.33 -5.65
CA PRO A 401 20.47 20.25 -6.80
C PRO A 401 19.14 20.93 -7.14
N TYR A 402 18.03 20.19 -7.00
CA TYR A 402 16.67 20.66 -7.34
C TYR A 402 15.94 21.35 -6.16
N LEU A 403 16.57 21.57 -5.01
CA LEU A 403 15.89 22.20 -3.87
C LEU A 403 15.38 23.61 -4.21
N LYS A 404 16.19 24.42 -4.91
CA LYS A 404 15.81 25.78 -5.30
C LYS A 404 14.58 25.78 -6.21
N GLU A 405 14.52 24.86 -7.16
CA GLU A 405 13.35 24.65 -8.04
C GLU A 405 12.11 24.31 -7.22
N SER A 406 12.23 23.42 -6.24
CA SER A 406 11.12 23.05 -5.36
C SER A 406 10.59 24.23 -4.55
N ILE A 407 11.46 25.11 -4.05
CA ILE A 407 11.06 26.28 -3.24
C ILE A 407 10.23 27.28 -4.05
N ILE A 408 10.60 27.52 -5.31
CA ILE A 408 9.93 28.48 -6.19
C ILE A 408 8.83 27.87 -7.05
N HIS A 409 8.47 26.62 -6.75
CA HIS A 409 7.50 25.85 -7.53
C HIS A 409 6.10 26.50 -7.52
N HIS A 410 5.56 26.75 -8.72
CA HIS A 410 4.22 27.25 -8.99
C HIS A 410 3.56 26.40 -10.09
N THR A 411 2.25 26.11 -9.95
CA THR A 411 1.44 25.35 -10.91
C THR A 411 0.19 26.09 -11.34
#